data_692021948597014b298347f9f91b1f7d
#
_entry.id   692021948597014b298347f9f91b1f7d
#
_cell.length_a   1.000
_cell.length_b   1.000
_cell.length_c   1.000
_cell.angle_alpha   90.00
_cell.angle_beta   90.00
_cell.angle_gamma   90.00
#
_symmetry.space_group_name_H-M   'P 1'
#
loop_
_entity.id
_entity.type
_entity.pdbx_description
1 polymer ?
#
loop_
_entity_poly.entity_id
_entity_poly.type
_entity_poly.pdbx_seq_one_letter_code
_entity_poly.pdbx_strand_id
1 'polypeptide(L)'
;RPPAPAGPTLSALDAADGSDLWRMPTDAWVYSLKADRGTVVTGTRGGGIQAWEAANGEKLWELTGAQTDFETPEAGPVVHDGTVYVWQDARLRALEARTGQERWSYPIGDAASCGGVPVRLTQASDGYVYVAAGTRALAIDVLGGHVRWHFESPAVFLSPPAFAPGPAVTGGGVYLTDYLGTVYALDATDGRDRWRIATEARSATEPVLVSGGHVHVGSGKGLYTLDAVTGTPKWRFQAGGEVIGSPVAAGGRIHFGSADHCLYTLDAAGGQLRWKLATGGEITGTPVVHGNVVYACSKDRCVYALDAVKGTGTAPRP
;
A
#
# COMPACT_ATOMS: atom_id res chain seq x y z
N ARG A 1 2.85 -9.03 34.50
CA ARG A 1 2.97 -8.16 33.32
C ARG A 1 3.27 -6.74 33.79
N PRO A 2 4.31 -6.08 33.29
CA PRO A 2 4.44 -4.64 33.53
C PRO A 2 3.19 -3.92 33.00
N PRO A 3 2.75 -2.82 33.63
CA PRO A 3 1.62 -2.04 33.12
C PRO A 3 1.92 -1.59 31.69
N ALA A 4 0.93 -1.67 30.81
CA ALA A 4 1.06 -1.18 29.44
C ALA A 4 1.49 0.30 29.48
N PRO A 5 2.46 0.73 28.66
CA PRO A 5 2.87 2.12 28.62
C PRO A 5 1.66 3.00 28.29
N ALA A 6 1.55 4.15 28.93
CA ALA A 6 0.40 5.07 28.82
C ALA A 6 0.35 5.86 27.49
N GLY A 7 1.06 5.42 26.43
CA GLY A 7 1.17 6.10 25.15
C GLY A 7 1.29 5.16 23.97
N PRO A 8 1.41 5.70 22.74
CA PRO A 8 1.60 4.89 21.53
C PRO A 8 2.93 4.14 21.60
N THR A 9 2.92 2.89 21.12
CA THR A 9 4.08 2.00 21.15
C THR A 9 4.29 1.32 19.81
N LEU A 10 5.56 1.10 19.47
CA LEU A 10 5.98 0.18 18.42
C LEU A 10 6.39 -1.15 19.09
N SER A 11 5.87 -2.27 18.58
CA SER A 11 6.16 -3.59 19.15
C SER A 11 6.54 -4.56 18.05
N ALA A 12 7.51 -5.42 18.32
CA ALA A 12 7.76 -6.62 17.54
C ALA A 12 7.30 -7.84 18.32
N LEU A 13 6.59 -8.72 17.64
CA LEU A 13 6.04 -9.94 18.20
C LEU A 13 6.66 -11.16 17.53
N ASP A 14 6.85 -12.24 18.26
CA ASP A 14 7.20 -13.52 17.67
C ASP A 14 6.02 -14.02 16.83
N ALA A 15 6.29 -14.37 15.58
CA ALA A 15 5.24 -14.81 14.65
C ALA A 15 4.65 -16.18 14.99
N ALA A 16 5.37 -17.00 15.77
CA ALA A 16 4.94 -18.36 16.13
C ALA A 16 3.92 -18.37 17.27
N ASP A 17 4.11 -17.49 18.27
CA ASP A 17 3.30 -17.53 19.50
C ASP A 17 2.72 -16.17 19.93
N GLY A 18 3.11 -15.07 19.24
CA GLY A 18 2.66 -13.71 19.54
C GLY A 18 3.27 -13.12 20.81
N SER A 19 4.35 -13.69 21.32
CA SER A 19 5.07 -13.12 22.46
C SER A 19 5.82 -11.84 22.08
N ASP A 20 5.96 -10.91 23.02
CA ASP A 20 6.72 -9.68 22.79
C ASP A 20 8.22 -9.99 22.63
N LEU A 21 8.80 -9.66 21.48
CA LEU A 21 10.25 -9.65 21.27
C LEU A 21 10.84 -8.36 21.83
N TRP A 22 10.23 -7.23 21.51
CA TRP A 22 10.55 -5.92 22.08
C TRP A 22 9.37 -4.97 21.96
N ARG A 23 9.38 -3.92 22.81
CA ARG A 23 8.37 -2.86 22.80
C ARG A 23 9.01 -1.53 23.12
N MET A 24 8.84 -0.54 22.25
CA MET A 24 9.39 0.80 22.39
C MET A 24 8.27 1.85 22.39
N PRO A 25 8.31 2.84 23.30
CA PRO A 25 7.40 3.98 23.22
C PRO A 25 7.72 4.81 21.97
N THR A 26 6.70 5.33 21.34
CA THR A 26 6.84 6.32 20.25
C THR A 26 6.39 7.67 20.74
N ASP A 27 7.04 8.75 20.23
CA ASP A 27 6.75 10.12 20.67
C ASP A 27 5.37 10.61 20.18
N ALA A 28 4.84 9.98 19.12
CA ALA A 28 3.54 10.28 18.54
C ALA A 28 2.89 9.02 17.94
N TRP A 29 1.60 9.10 17.62
CA TRP A 29 0.88 8.02 16.93
C TRP A 29 1.52 7.71 15.59
N VAL A 30 1.78 6.42 15.36
CA VAL A 30 2.29 5.89 14.10
C VAL A 30 1.11 5.62 13.18
N TYR A 31 1.10 6.21 11.99
CA TYR A 31 0.09 5.97 10.96
C TYR A 31 0.61 5.12 9.79
N SER A 32 1.92 5.00 9.63
CA SER A 32 2.55 4.21 8.58
C SER A 32 3.76 3.47 9.13
N LEU A 33 3.90 2.20 8.73
CA LEU A 33 5.02 1.34 9.09
C LEU A 33 5.45 0.55 7.86
N LYS A 34 6.76 0.58 7.59
CA LYS A 34 7.40 -0.24 6.55
C LYS A 34 8.68 -0.84 7.11
N ALA A 35 9.07 -2.00 6.62
CA ALA A 35 10.30 -2.66 7.02
C ALA A 35 11.07 -3.20 5.80
N ASP A 36 12.38 -3.05 5.81
CA ASP A 36 13.29 -3.60 4.83
C ASP A 36 14.68 -3.80 5.44
N ARG A 37 15.33 -4.92 5.13
CA ARG A 37 16.73 -5.22 5.49
C ARG A 37 17.09 -4.90 6.95
N GLY A 38 16.23 -5.31 7.89
CA GLY A 38 16.46 -5.10 9.32
C GLY A 38 16.21 -3.68 9.83
N THR A 39 15.71 -2.78 9.00
CA THR A 39 15.30 -1.43 9.39
C THR A 39 13.78 -1.32 9.31
N VAL A 40 13.16 -0.79 10.38
CA VAL A 40 11.75 -0.42 10.42
C VAL A 40 11.66 1.10 10.31
N VAL A 41 10.80 1.60 9.43
CA VAL A 41 10.57 3.04 9.25
C VAL A 41 9.11 3.35 9.54
N THR A 42 8.88 4.35 10.37
CA THR A 42 7.54 4.77 10.79
C THR A 42 7.28 6.21 10.39
N GLY A 43 6.06 6.47 9.90
CA GLY A 43 5.50 7.82 9.79
C GLY A 43 4.66 8.11 11.03
N THR A 44 4.91 9.25 11.68
CA THR A 44 4.24 9.63 12.93
C THR A 44 3.36 10.86 12.76
N ARG A 45 2.35 10.97 13.60
CA ARG A 45 1.48 12.14 13.66
C ARG A 45 2.29 13.42 13.89
N GLY A 46 2.03 14.46 13.10
CA GLY A 46 2.84 15.68 13.07
C GLY A 46 3.99 15.64 12.05
N GLY A 47 4.04 14.60 11.19
CA GLY A 47 4.92 14.51 10.02
C GLY A 47 6.35 14.05 10.31
N GLY A 48 6.61 13.47 11.47
CA GLY A 48 7.91 12.86 11.79
C GLY A 48 8.11 11.53 11.06
N ILE A 49 9.35 11.26 10.65
CA ILE A 49 9.80 9.96 10.14
C ILE A 49 10.85 9.44 11.10
N GLN A 50 10.68 8.21 11.57
CA GLN A 50 11.61 7.55 12.50
C GLN A 50 12.06 6.22 11.92
N ALA A 51 13.34 5.90 12.05
CA ALA A 51 13.88 4.60 11.72
C ALA A 51 14.37 3.86 12.97
N TRP A 52 14.17 2.55 12.96
CA TRP A 52 14.40 1.67 14.10
C TRP A 52 15.14 0.42 13.66
N GLU A 53 16.02 -0.11 14.50
CA GLU A 53 16.61 -1.42 14.32
C GLU A 53 15.55 -2.50 14.55
N ALA A 54 15.26 -3.33 13.55
CA ALA A 54 14.21 -4.34 13.65
C ALA A 54 14.50 -5.42 14.72
N ALA A 55 15.78 -5.70 14.98
CA ALA A 55 16.19 -6.77 15.90
C ALA A 55 15.93 -6.45 17.37
N ASN A 56 16.03 -5.19 17.77
CA ASN A 56 15.99 -4.78 19.18
C ASN A 56 15.14 -3.54 19.48
N GLY A 57 14.60 -2.88 18.45
CA GLY A 57 13.78 -1.68 18.59
C GLY A 57 14.57 -0.40 18.90
N GLU A 58 15.88 -0.39 18.76
CA GLU A 58 16.70 0.81 18.94
C GLU A 58 16.38 1.86 17.87
N LYS A 59 16.15 3.13 18.28
CA LYS A 59 15.92 4.22 17.33
C LYS A 59 17.25 4.61 16.66
N LEU A 60 17.29 4.48 15.34
CA LEU A 60 18.48 4.77 14.54
C LEU A 60 18.60 6.27 14.22
N TRP A 61 17.52 6.85 13.76
CA TRP A 61 17.46 8.30 13.43
C TRP A 61 16.00 8.78 13.40
N GLU A 62 15.87 10.10 13.36
CA GLU A 62 14.58 10.78 13.29
C GLU A 62 14.69 12.01 12.41
N LEU A 63 13.70 12.25 11.57
CA LEU A 63 13.45 13.49 10.87
C LEU A 63 12.21 14.14 11.48
N THR A 64 12.39 15.35 12.01
CA THR A 64 11.31 16.22 12.45
C THR A 64 10.99 17.22 11.36
N GLY A 65 9.73 17.61 11.21
CA GLY A 65 9.35 18.63 10.24
C GLY A 65 7.91 18.49 9.77
N ALA A 66 7.36 19.55 9.23
CA ALA A 66 6.03 19.57 8.64
C ALA A 66 6.03 18.70 7.39
N GLN A 67 5.67 17.46 7.52
CA GLN A 67 5.52 16.63 6.32
C GLN A 67 4.26 17.04 5.65
N THR A 68 3.17 16.96 5.95
CA THR A 68 1.91 17.36 5.35
C THR A 68 0.79 17.27 6.38
N ASP A 69 -0.36 17.83 6.09
CA ASP A 69 -1.57 17.62 6.88
C ASP A 69 -2.14 16.19 6.73
N PHE A 70 -1.44 15.31 5.99
CA PHE A 70 -1.89 13.95 5.69
C PHE A 70 -1.22 12.94 6.62
N GLU A 71 -1.99 12.43 7.56
CA GLU A 71 -1.58 11.40 8.52
C GLU A 71 -2.22 10.06 8.15
N THR A 72 -2.01 9.61 6.91
CA THR A 72 -2.58 8.36 6.40
C THR A 72 -1.48 7.40 5.96
N PRO A 73 -1.71 6.08 6.00
CA PRO A 73 -0.72 5.09 5.57
C PRO A 73 -0.20 5.32 4.15
N GLU A 74 -1.03 5.86 3.25
CA GLU A 74 -0.72 6.12 1.85
C GLU A 74 0.22 7.32 1.66
N ALA A 75 0.26 8.23 2.63
CA ALA A 75 1.18 9.37 2.64
C ALA A 75 2.54 9.03 3.29
N GLY A 76 2.65 7.83 3.87
CA GLY A 76 3.83 7.41 4.60
C GLY A 76 5.03 7.06 3.72
N PRO A 77 6.19 6.83 4.35
CA PRO A 77 7.41 6.48 3.66
C PRO A 77 7.29 5.12 2.95
N VAL A 78 8.03 4.98 1.85
CA VAL A 78 8.29 3.70 1.18
C VAL A 78 9.73 3.32 1.45
N VAL A 79 9.98 2.06 1.80
CA VAL A 79 11.33 1.54 2.06
C VAL A 79 11.62 0.39 1.12
N HIS A 80 12.73 0.45 0.43
CA HIS A 80 13.17 -0.63 -0.44
C HIS A 80 14.66 -0.56 -0.69
N ASP A 81 15.31 -1.72 -0.67
CA ASP A 81 16.74 -1.88 -0.96
C ASP A 81 17.64 -0.94 -0.15
N GLY A 82 17.33 -0.77 1.15
CA GLY A 82 18.06 0.09 2.06
C GLY A 82 17.88 1.59 1.81
N THR A 83 16.87 2.00 1.05
CA THR A 83 16.54 3.40 0.79
C THR A 83 15.12 3.72 1.26
N VAL A 84 14.97 4.84 1.95
CA VAL A 84 13.67 5.40 2.37
C VAL A 84 13.30 6.52 1.41
N TYR A 85 12.13 6.42 0.81
CA TYR A 85 11.56 7.48 -0.02
C TYR A 85 10.45 8.15 0.75
N VAL A 86 10.52 9.47 0.86
CA VAL A 86 9.55 10.26 1.61
C VAL A 86 9.22 11.55 0.87
N TRP A 87 7.95 11.95 0.95
CA TRP A 87 7.52 13.27 0.52
C TRP A 87 7.53 14.21 1.73
N GLN A 88 8.44 15.16 1.72
CA GLN A 88 8.64 16.13 2.79
C GLN A 88 9.09 17.48 2.21
N ASP A 89 8.59 18.59 2.75
CA ASP A 89 8.97 19.94 2.32
C ASP A 89 8.81 20.18 0.81
N ALA A 90 7.69 19.76 0.24
CA ALA A 90 7.40 19.81 -1.19
C ALA A 90 8.41 19.07 -2.08
N ARG A 91 9.20 18.16 -1.52
CA ARG A 91 10.21 17.36 -2.23
C ARG A 91 9.98 15.87 -2.00
N LEU A 92 10.26 15.09 -3.02
CA LEU A 92 10.55 13.67 -2.85
C LEU A 92 12.02 13.55 -2.44
N ARG A 93 12.29 12.91 -1.32
CA ARG A 93 13.65 12.69 -0.79
C ARG A 93 13.94 11.20 -0.73
N ALA A 94 15.13 10.80 -1.13
CA ALA A 94 15.66 9.46 -0.96
C ALA A 94 16.74 9.48 0.13
N LEU A 95 16.53 8.73 1.19
CA LEU A 95 17.39 8.69 2.36
C LEU A 95 18.00 7.30 2.54
N GLU A 96 19.22 7.23 3.04
CA GLU A 96 19.82 5.97 3.50
C GLU A 96 19.02 5.43 4.70
N ALA A 97 18.52 4.21 4.62
CA ALA A 97 17.59 3.67 5.61
C ALA A 97 18.19 3.55 7.02
N ARG A 98 19.49 3.27 7.14
CA ARG A 98 20.15 3.11 8.45
C ARG A 98 20.65 4.41 9.06
N THR A 99 20.93 5.43 8.27
CA THR A 99 21.56 6.66 8.72
C THR A 99 20.69 7.91 8.59
N GLY A 100 19.64 7.87 7.77
CA GLY A 100 18.81 9.03 7.43
C GLY A 100 19.51 10.05 6.51
N GLN A 101 20.72 9.76 6.03
CA GLN A 101 21.45 10.65 5.14
C GLN A 101 20.76 10.77 3.78
N GLU A 102 20.53 11.99 3.31
CA GLU A 102 19.93 12.22 1.99
C GLU A 102 20.89 11.82 0.87
N ARG A 103 20.41 10.96 -0.03
CA ARG A 103 21.11 10.54 -1.25
C ARG A 103 20.82 11.51 -2.39
N TRP A 104 19.53 11.85 -2.56
CA TRP A 104 19.05 12.83 -3.52
C TRP A 104 17.67 13.35 -3.13
N SER A 105 17.25 14.45 -3.76
CA SER A 105 15.87 14.93 -3.65
C SER A 105 15.39 15.58 -4.94
N TYR A 106 14.08 15.49 -5.20
CA TYR A 106 13.41 16.01 -6.38
C TYR A 106 12.23 16.93 -5.97
N PRO A 107 12.09 18.15 -6.54
CA PRO A 107 10.97 19.03 -6.26
C PRO A 107 9.69 18.45 -6.88
N ILE A 108 8.72 18.04 -6.04
CA ILE A 108 7.48 17.42 -6.48
C ILE A 108 6.27 18.37 -6.35
N GLY A 109 6.31 19.26 -5.40
CA GLY A 109 5.25 20.18 -5.03
C GLY A 109 4.67 19.90 -3.64
N ASP A 110 3.97 20.89 -3.12
CA ASP A 110 3.21 20.82 -1.86
C ASP A 110 1.81 20.24 -2.08
N ALA A 111 1.03 20.09 -1.01
CA ALA A 111 -0.32 19.57 -1.04
C ALA A 111 -1.24 20.37 -1.99
N ALA A 112 -1.13 21.70 -1.98
CA ALA A 112 -1.97 22.56 -2.83
C ALA A 112 -1.67 22.36 -4.32
N SER A 113 -0.40 22.27 -4.70
CA SER A 113 0.03 22.02 -6.08
C SER A 113 -0.24 20.57 -6.53
N CYS A 114 -0.42 19.66 -5.58
CA CYS A 114 -0.81 18.25 -5.83
C CYS A 114 -2.32 18.01 -5.70
N GLY A 115 -3.15 19.04 -5.83
CA GLY A 115 -4.62 18.92 -5.85
C GLY A 115 -5.24 18.57 -4.50
N GLY A 116 -4.58 18.89 -3.39
CA GLY A 116 -5.09 18.63 -2.03
C GLY A 116 -5.04 17.16 -1.61
N VAL A 117 -4.23 16.34 -2.28
CA VAL A 117 -4.04 14.92 -1.93
C VAL A 117 -2.56 14.64 -1.64
N PRO A 118 -2.27 13.61 -0.81
CA PRO A 118 -0.89 13.25 -0.55
C PRO A 118 -0.20 12.73 -1.82
N VAL A 119 1.10 13.00 -1.94
CA VAL A 119 1.95 12.33 -2.93
C VAL A 119 2.09 10.87 -2.54
N ARG A 120 1.90 9.98 -3.48
CA ARG A 120 1.91 8.54 -3.28
C ARG A 120 3.02 7.90 -4.08
N LEU A 121 3.72 6.98 -3.47
CA LEU A 121 4.95 6.41 -4.00
C LEU A 121 4.88 4.88 -4.03
N THR A 122 5.53 4.31 -5.03
CA THR A 122 5.89 2.90 -5.02
C THR A 122 7.25 2.74 -5.67
N GLN A 123 8.16 2.06 -5.02
CA GLN A 123 9.39 1.66 -5.66
C GLN A 123 9.21 0.32 -6.35
N ALA A 124 9.70 0.25 -7.56
CA ALA A 124 9.73 -0.98 -8.35
C ALA A 124 11.15 -1.57 -8.42
N SER A 125 11.22 -2.87 -8.69
CA SER A 125 12.48 -3.60 -8.83
C SER A 125 13.28 -3.28 -10.10
N ASP A 126 12.75 -2.44 -10.98
CA ASP A 126 13.37 -2.03 -12.25
C ASP A 126 14.26 -0.78 -12.12
N GLY A 127 14.52 -0.32 -10.90
CA GLY A 127 15.38 0.83 -10.63
C GLY A 127 14.68 2.19 -10.68
N TYR A 128 13.33 2.22 -10.63
CA TYR A 128 12.55 3.45 -10.61
C TYR A 128 11.64 3.54 -9.39
N VAL A 129 11.44 4.75 -8.88
CA VAL A 129 10.35 5.11 -7.99
C VAL A 129 9.22 5.65 -8.86
N TYR A 130 8.04 5.02 -8.76
CA TYR A 130 6.84 5.54 -9.40
C TYR A 130 6.08 6.41 -8.40
N VAL A 131 5.64 7.57 -8.88
CA VAL A 131 5.07 8.63 -8.04
C VAL A 131 3.75 9.09 -8.63
N ALA A 132 2.72 9.22 -7.81
CA ALA A 132 1.49 9.92 -8.13
C ALA A 132 1.43 11.22 -7.31
N ALA A 133 1.40 12.36 -8.00
CA ALA A 133 1.43 13.69 -7.41
C ALA A 133 0.35 14.58 -8.07
N GLY A 134 -0.82 14.65 -7.47
CA GLY A 134 -1.97 15.32 -8.07
C GLY A 134 -2.43 14.62 -9.33
N THR A 135 -2.46 15.34 -10.45
CA THR A 135 -2.78 14.81 -11.78
C THR A 135 -1.60 14.14 -12.49
N ARG A 136 -0.41 14.19 -11.89
CA ARG A 136 0.84 13.71 -12.50
C ARG A 136 1.24 12.33 -12.00
N ALA A 137 1.62 11.45 -12.92
CA ALA A 137 2.39 10.24 -12.64
C ALA A 137 3.81 10.40 -13.19
N LEU A 138 4.82 9.98 -12.41
CA LEU A 138 6.23 10.11 -12.78
C LEU A 138 6.97 8.79 -12.53
N ALA A 139 8.00 8.54 -13.33
CA ALA A 139 9.05 7.57 -13.01
C ALA A 139 10.35 8.34 -12.75
N ILE A 140 10.93 8.11 -11.58
CA ILE A 140 12.17 8.78 -11.14
C ILE A 140 13.21 7.69 -10.85
N ASP A 141 14.41 7.82 -11.41
CA ASP A 141 15.45 6.82 -11.19
C ASP A 141 15.94 6.84 -9.73
N VAL A 142 16.21 5.66 -9.19
CA VAL A 142 16.58 5.49 -7.77
C VAL A 142 17.99 5.98 -7.44
N LEU A 143 18.88 6.11 -8.44
CA LEU A 143 20.28 6.45 -8.22
C LEU A 143 20.52 7.95 -8.13
N GLY A 144 19.93 8.72 -9.04
CA GLY A 144 20.17 10.15 -9.16
C GLY A 144 18.93 11.03 -8.97
N GLY A 145 17.75 10.46 -8.86
CA GLY A 145 16.51 11.23 -8.72
C GLY A 145 16.10 11.97 -10.00
N HIS A 146 16.51 11.50 -11.17
CA HIS A 146 16.15 12.11 -12.45
C HIS A 146 14.82 11.56 -12.97
N VAL A 147 13.94 12.44 -13.46
CA VAL A 147 12.68 12.02 -14.09
C VAL A 147 12.98 11.36 -15.42
N ARG A 148 12.54 10.12 -15.60
CA ARG A 148 12.59 9.39 -16.85
C ARG A 148 11.43 9.78 -17.77
N TRP A 149 10.23 9.80 -17.22
CA TRP A 149 9.01 10.19 -17.91
C TRP A 149 7.99 10.78 -16.93
N HIS A 150 7.03 11.51 -17.46
CA HIS A 150 5.83 11.95 -16.75
C HIS A 150 4.60 11.75 -17.62
N PHE A 151 3.47 11.53 -16.96
CA PHE A 151 2.15 11.41 -17.54
C PHE A 151 1.19 12.36 -16.82
N GLU A 152 0.28 13.00 -17.55
CA GLU A 152 -0.74 13.90 -17.00
C GLU A 152 -2.13 13.29 -17.17
N SER A 153 -2.87 13.16 -16.08
CA SER A 153 -4.26 12.72 -16.04
C SER A 153 -5.21 13.91 -15.99
N PRO A 154 -6.44 13.80 -16.54
CA PRO A 154 -7.46 14.85 -16.39
C PRO A 154 -7.99 14.96 -14.96
N ALA A 155 -7.75 13.98 -14.09
CA ALA A 155 -8.19 13.97 -12.71
C ALA A 155 -7.06 13.57 -11.77
N VAL A 156 -7.20 13.91 -10.48
CA VAL A 156 -6.20 13.62 -9.44
C VAL A 156 -6.12 12.12 -9.20
N PHE A 157 -4.90 11.58 -9.18
CA PHE A 157 -4.65 10.19 -8.79
C PHE A 157 -4.93 9.98 -7.31
N LEU A 158 -5.60 8.88 -6.99
CA LEU A 158 -5.92 8.51 -5.60
C LEU A 158 -5.06 7.37 -5.07
N SER A 159 -4.69 6.40 -5.93
CA SER A 159 -3.90 5.25 -5.49
C SER A 159 -2.41 5.48 -5.65
N PRO A 160 -1.57 4.85 -4.81
CA PRO A 160 -0.17 4.66 -5.15
C PRO A 160 -0.04 3.92 -6.49
N PRO A 161 0.99 4.22 -7.30
CA PRO A 161 1.27 3.45 -8.50
C PRO A 161 1.55 1.98 -8.15
N ALA A 162 1.02 1.04 -8.92
CA ALA A 162 1.36 -0.38 -8.83
C ALA A 162 2.17 -0.78 -10.05
N PHE A 163 3.35 -1.36 -9.85
CA PHE A 163 4.23 -1.82 -10.92
C PHE A 163 4.11 -3.33 -11.12
N ALA A 164 4.04 -3.75 -12.37
CA ALA A 164 4.19 -5.15 -12.75
C ALA A 164 5.33 -5.31 -13.76
N PRO A 165 6.35 -6.14 -13.46
CA PRO A 165 7.41 -6.44 -14.41
C PRO A 165 6.89 -7.26 -15.61
N GLY A 166 7.58 -7.18 -16.77
CA GLY A 166 7.36 -8.16 -17.84
C GLY A 166 7.61 -9.60 -17.39
N PRO A 167 7.12 -10.65 -18.07
CA PRO A 167 6.70 -10.70 -19.47
C PRO A 167 5.20 -10.57 -19.71
N ALA A 168 4.35 -10.51 -18.67
CA ALA A 168 2.91 -10.32 -18.87
C ALA A 168 2.61 -9.04 -19.67
N VAL A 169 3.47 -8.02 -19.50
CA VAL A 169 3.44 -6.76 -20.27
C VAL A 169 4.87 -6.47 -20.72
N THR A 170 5.15 -6.49 -22.02
CA THR A 170 6.48 -6.18 -22.57
C THR A 170 6.97 -4.84 -22.01
N GLY A 171 8.13 -4.82 -21.33
CA GLY A 171 8.69 -3.62 -20.70
C GLY A 171 8.09 -3.24 -19.34
N GLY A 172 7.14 -4.02 -18.80
CA GLY A 172 6.46 -3.70 -17.53
C GLY A 172 5.30 -2.72 -17.68
N GLY A 173 4.42 -2.67 -16.69
CA GLY A 173 3.28 -1.77 -16.62
C GLY A 173 3.18 -1.05 -15.28
N VAL A 174 2.74 0.21 -15.31
CA VAL A 174 2.41 1.01 -14.13
C VAL A 174 0.91 1.25 -14.12
N TYR A 175 0.25 0.87 -13.02
CA TYR A 175 -1.20 0.94 -12.89
C TYR A 175 -1.60 1.89 -11.78
N LEU A 176 -2.56 2.77 -12.06
CA LEU A 176 -3.05 3.79 -11.13
C LEU A 176 -4.56 3.95 -11.26
N THR A 177 -5.15 4.57 -10.24
CA THR A 177 -6.55 4.98 -10.28
C THR A 177 -6.68 6.46 -9.94
N ASP A 178 -7.63 7.14 -10.58
CA ASP A 178 -7.94 8.53 -10.32
C ASP A 178 -9.23 8.72 -9.47
N TYR A 179 -9.50 9.97 -9.12
CA TYR A 179 -10.67 10.37 -8.34
C TYR A 179 -12.00 10.02 -9.03
N LEU A 180 -12.03 9.96 -10.34
CA LEU A 180 -13.25 9.64 -11.11
C LEU A 180 -13.50 8.14 -11.24
N GLY A 181 -12.58 7.30 -10.73
CA GLY A 181 -12.66 5.85 -10.83
C GLY A 181 -12.10 5.30 -12.14
N THR A 182 -11.26 6.06 -12.84
CA THR A 182 -10.56 5.55 -14.01
C THR A 182 -9.33 4.78 -13.60
N VAL A 183 -9.17 3.58 -14.12
CA VAL A 183 -7.96 2.76 -14.01
C VAL A 183 -7.09 3.03 -15.23
N TYR A 184 -5.83 3.36 -15.02
CA TYR A 184 -4.82 3.61 -16.04
C TYR A 184 -3.80 2.49 -16.05
N ALA A 185 -3.36 2.10 -17.25
CA ALA A 185 -2.15 1.31 -17.44
C ALA A 185 -1.18 2.09 -18.31
N LEU A 186 -0.05 2.44 -17.75
CA LEU A 186 1.02 3.16 -18.44
C LEU A 186 2.17 2.20 -18.75
N ASP A 187 2.87 2.46 -19.84
CA ASP A 187 4.12 1.77 -20.14
C ASP A 187 5.20 2.19 -19.14
N ALA A 188 5.81 1.24 -18.45
CA ALA A 188 6.84 1.55 -17.45
C ALA A 188 8.10 2.15 -18.07
N THR A 189 8.33 1.94 -19.36
CA THR A 189 9.54 2.40 -20.08
C THR A 189 9.47 3.87 -20.46
N ASP A 190 8.31 4.35 -20.92
CA ASP A 190 8.18 5.70 -21.48
C ASP A 190 6.95 6.48 -20.97
N GLY A 191 6.14 5.89 -20.09
CA GLY A 191 4.96 6.53 -19.48
C GLY A 191 3.77 6.68 -20.39
N ARG A 192 3.78 6.10 -21.60
CA ARG A 192 2.64 6.17 -22.52
C ARG A 192 1.44 5.41 -21.98
N ASP A 193 0.26 5.98 -22.21
CA ASP A 193 -1.02 5.35 -21.94
C ASP A 193 -1.22 4.13 -22.84
N ARG A 194 -1.30 2.93 -22.24
CA ARG A 194 -1.61 1.69 -22.95
C ARG A 194 -3.11 1.48 -23.05
N TRP A 195 -3.80 1.71 -21.95
CA TRP A 195 -5.24 1.66 -21.85
C TRP A 195 -5.74 2.39 -20.61
N ARG A 196 -6.99 2.81 -20.65
CA ARG A 196 -7.72 3.35 -19.51
C ARG A 196 -9.16 2.85 -19.51
N ILE A 197 -9.69 2.51 -18.33
CA ILE A 197 -11.04 1.99 -18.15
C ILE A 197 -11.69 2.70 -16.98
N ALA A 198 -12.90 3.25 -17.20
CA ALA A 198 -13.70 3.79 -16.12
C ALA A 198 -14.40 2.66 -15.36
N THR A 199 -14.34 2.69 -14.02
CA THR A 199 -15.14 1.85 -13.14
C THR A 199 -16.44 2.58 -12.76
N GLU A 200 -17.39 1.88 -12.14
CA GLU A 200 -18.71 2.45 -11.85
C GLU A 200 -18.73 3.46 -10.69
N ALA A 201 -17.67 3.51 -9.88
CA ALA A 201 -17.58 4.35 -8.71
C ALA A 201 -16.14 4.82 -8.49
N ARG A 202 -15.97 5.76 -7.55
CA ARG A 202 -14.65 6.16 -7.07
C ARG A 202 -13.84 4.94 -6.64
N SER A 203 -12.62 4.84 -7.11
CA SER A 203 -11.68 3.77 -6.73
C SER A 203 -11.22 3.92 -5.27
N ALA A 204 -10.74 2.82 -4.71
CA ALA A 204 -10.05 2.83 -3.43
C ALA A 204 -8.78 3.67 -3.48
N THR A 205 -8.34 4.17 -2.33
CA THR A 205 -7.10 4.95 -2.20
C THR A 205 -5.85 4.07 -2.12
N GLU A 206 -6.04 2.79 -1.93
CA GLU A 206 -4.98 1.77 -1.87
C GLU A 206 -4.50 1.35 -3.27
N PRO A 207 -3.27 0.81 -3.39
CA PRO A 207 -2.76 0.34 -4.68
C PRO A 207 -3.66 -0.73 -5.30
N VAL A 208 -3.74 -0.77 -6.61
CA VAL A 208 -4.33 -1.91 -7.31
C VAL A 208 -3.42 -3.13 -7.18
N LEU A 209 -4.01 -4.31 -7.12
CA LEU A 209 -3.23 -5.55 -7.16
C LEU A 209 -2.99 -5.97 -8.60
N VAL A 210 -1.74 -6.20 -8.98
CA VAL A 210 -1.40 -6.83 -10.26
C VAL A 210 -0.89 -8.25 -10.00
N SER A 211 -1.61 -9.24 -10.50
CA SER A 211 -1.28 -10.65 -10.27
C SER A 211 -1.82 -11.55 -11.39
N GLY A 212 -1.02 -12.55 -11.82
CA GLY A 212 -1.44 -13.54 -12.80
C GLY A 212 -1.89 -12.96 -14.15
N GLY A 213 -1.32 -11.83 -14.58
CA GLY A 213 -1.71 -11.13 -15.82
C GLY A 213 -3.01 -10.32 -15.70
N HIS A 214 -3.49 -10.09 -14.49
CA HIS A 214 -4.69 -9.32 -14.21
C HIS A 214 -4.43 -8.16 -13.27
N VAL A 215 -5.26 -7.11 -13.40
CA VAL A 215 -5.35 -5.98 -12.47
C VAL A 215 -6.64 -6.13 -11.67
N HIS A 216 -6.53 -6.17 -10.35
CA HIS A 216 -7.66 -6.22 -9.44
C HIS A 216 -7.79 -4.90 -8.71
N VAL A 217 -8.97 -4.27 -8.77
CA VAL A 217 -9.20 -2.95 -8.21
C VAL A 217 -10.53 -2.88 -7.45
N GLY A 218 -10.47 -2.36 -6.22
CA GLY A 218 -11.66 -2.00 -5.45
C GLY A 218 -12.27 -0.70 -5.99
N SER A 219 -13.56 -0.69 -6.26
CA SER A 219 -14.31 0.50 -6.65
C SER A 219 -15.73 0.44 -6.09
N GLY A 220 -16.05 1.34 -5.17
CA GLY A 220 -17.27 1.26 -4.38
C GLY A 220 -17.40 -0.10 -3.70
N LYS A 221 -18.52 -0.79 -3.91
CA LYS A 221 -18.74 -2.15 -3.37
C LYS A 221 -18.22 -3.26 -4.27
N GLY A 222 -17.61 -2.93 -5.41
CA GLY A 222 -17.14 -3.90 -6.40
C GLY A 222 -15.65 -4.20 -6.30
N LEU A 223 -15.28 -5.46 -6.50
CA LEU A 223 -13.93 -5.85 -6.89
C LEU A 223 -13.95 -6.17 -8.38
N TYR A 224 -13.21 -5.38 -9.17
CA TYR A 224 -13.10 -5.52 -10.62
C TYR A 224 -11.80 -6.21 -10.97
N THR A 225 -11.85 -7.08 -11.98
CA THR A 225 -10.66 -7.72 -12.53
C THR A 225 -10.59 -7.47 -14.02
N LEU A 226 -9.47 -6.88 -14.43
CA LEU A 226 -9.16 -6.48 -15.79
C LEU A 226 -7.96 -7.26 -16.29
N ASP A 227 -7.90 -7.50 -17.59
CA ASP A 227 -6.68 -8.00 -18.24
C ASP A 227 -5.57 -6.93 -18.16
N ALA A 228 -4.41 -7.28 -17.67
CA ALA A 228 -3.33 -6.31 -17.45
C ALA A 228 -2.75 -5.72 -18.74
N VAL A 229 -2.85 -6.45 -19.86
CA VAL A 229 -2.31 -6.01 -21.15
C VAL A 229 -3.31 -5.16 -21.92
N THR A 230 -4.58 -5.55 -21.92
CA THR A 230 -5.62 -4.94 -22.78
C THR A 230 -6.63 -4.08 -22.05
N GLY A 231 -6.69 -4.15 -20.71
CA GLY A 231 -7.72 -3.51 -19.90
C GLY A 231 -9.10 -4.18 -19.99
N THR A 232 -9.23 -5.26 -20.76
CA THR A 232 -10.52 -5.93 -20.96
C THR A 232 -11.06 -6.48 -19.64
N PRO A 233 -12.32 -6.15 -19.25
CA PRO A 233 -12.94 -6.72 -18.05
C PRO A 233 -13.05 -8.24 -18.14
N LYS A 234 -12.62 -8.94 -17.08
CA LYS A 234 -12.68 -10.41 -16.96
C LYS A 234 -13.85 -10.84 -16.09
N TRP A 235 -13.92 -10.31 -14.89
CA TRP A 235 -15.01 -10.57 -13.96
C TRP A 235 -15.14 -9.44 -12.94
N ARG A 236 -16.28 -9.40 -12.27
CA ARG A 236 -16.58 -8.49 -11.18
C ARG A 236 -17.26 -9.25 -10.05
N PHE A 237 -16.89 -8.95 -8.83
CA PHE A 237 -17.57 -9.44 -7.64
C PHE A 237 -18.19 -8.26 -6.88
N GLN A 238 -19.42 -8.43 -6.39
CA GLN A 238 -20.13 -7.42 -5.60
C GLN A 238 -20.12 -7.82 -4.13
N ALA A 239 -19.45 -7.03 -3.28
CA ALA A 239 -19.50 -7.14 -1.83
C ALA A 239 -20.74 -6.43 -1.25
N GLY A 240 -21.03 -6.65 0.02
CA GLY A 240 -22.12 -5.97 0.71
C GLY A 240 -21.81 -4.50 1.10
N GLY A 241 -20.52 -4.18 1.29
CA GLY A 241 -20.00 -2.86 1.61
C GLY A 241 -18.84 -2.45 0.72
N GLU A 242 -18.27 -1.27 0.95
CA GLU A 242 -17.15 -0.74 0.17
C GLU A 242 -15.88 -1.61 0.32
N VAL A 243 -15.16 -1.78 -0.78
CA VAL A 243 -13.84 -2.41 -0.86
C VAL A 243 -12.80 -1.29 -0.81
N ILE A 244 -12.23 -1.05 0.37
CA ILE A 244 -11.35 0.10 0.65
C ILE A 244 -9.88 -0.31 0.56
N GLY A 245 -9.50 -1.39 1.24
CA GLY A 245 -8.14 -1.92 1.21
C GLY A 245 -7.80 -2.61 -0.11
N SER A 246 -6.51 -2.70 -0.42
CA SER A 246 -6.05 -3.50 -1.56
C SER A 246 -6.43 -4.97 -1.40
N PRO A 247 -6.83 -5.65 -2.48
CA PRO A 247 -6.86 -7.10 -2.49
C PRO A 247 -5.44 -7.68 -2.45
N VAL A 248 -5.30 -8.93 -2.00
CA VAL A 248 -4.03 -9.67 -2.06
C VAL A 248 -4.25 -11.02 -2.73
N ALA A 249 -3.25 -11.48 -3.48
CA ALA A 249 -3.29 -12.75 -4.20
C ALA A 249 -2.39 -13.80 -3.54
N ALA A 250 -2.93 -14.99 -3.33
CA ALA A 250 -2.13 -16.15 -2.90
C ALA A 250 -2.80 -17.47 -3.33
N GLY A 251 -2.01 -18.43 -3.81
CA GLY A 251 -2.49 -19.78 -4.12
C GLY A 251 -3.69 -19.84 -5.08
N GLY A 252 -3.73 -18.95 -6.09
CA GLY A 252 -4.84 -18.86 -7.04
C GLY A 252 -6.12 -18.23 -6.45
N ARG A 253 -6.01 -17.52 -5.34
CA ARG A 253 -7.11 -16.83 -4.66
C ARG A 253 -6.84 -15.35 -4.51
N ILE A 254 -7.92 -14.58 -4.42
CA ILE A 254 -7.90 -13.15 -4.09
C ILE A 254 -8.59 -12.97 -2.74
N HIS A 255 -7.91 -12.35 -1.80
CA HIS A 255 -8.43 -12.04 -0.46
C HIS A 255 -8.59 -10.53 -0.32
N PHE A 256 -9.71 -10.07 0.21
CA PHE A 256 -9.96 -8.63 0.45
C PHE A 256 -10.97 -8.41 1.57
N GLY A 257 -10.81 -7.27 2.26
CA GLY A 257 -11.74 -6.82 3.28
C GLY A 257 -12.83 -5.92 2.69
N SER A 258 -13.95 -5.82 3.40
CA SER A 258 -15.05 -4.93 3.03
C SER A 258 -15.64 -4.24 4.27
N ALA A 259 -16.22 -3.06 4.04
CA ALA A 259 -16.93 -2.30 5.05
C ALA A 259 -18.23 -2.97 5.53
N ASP A 260 -18.64 -4.09 4.92
CA ASP A 260 -19.73 -4.93 5.41
C ASP A 260 -19.32 -5.91 6.52
N HIS A 261 -18.16 -5.69 7.11
CA HIS A 261 -17.57 -6.50 8.18
C HIS A 261 -17.09 -7.89 7.72
N CYS A 262 -16.92 -8.11 6.42
CA CYS A 262 -16.51 -9.42 5.91
C CYS A 262 -15.11 -9.41 5.30
N LEU A 263 -14.36 -10.47 5.57
CA LEU A 263 -13.21 -10.89 4.79
C LEU A 263 -13.69 -11.87 3.71
N TYR A 264 -13.39 -11.56 2.46
CA TYR A 264 -13.77 -12.35 1.31
C TYR A 264 -12.57 -13.07 0.70
N THR A 265 -12.81 -14.26 0.19
CA THR A 265 -11.85 -15.01 -0.64
C THR A 265 -12.52 -15.52 -1.89
N LEU A 266 -12.00 -15.10 -3.03
CA LEU A 266 -12.49 -15.49 -4.34
C LEU A 266 -11.48 -16.37 -5.07
N ASP A 267 -11.96 -17.09 -6.05
CA ASP A 267 -11.12 -17.69 -7.08
C ASP A 267 -10.52 -16.59 -7.96
N ALA A 268 -9.20 -16.60 -8.17
CA ALA A 268 -8.54 -15.55 -8.93
C ALA A 268 -8.90 -15.57 -10.43
N ALA A 269 -9.16 -16.74 -10.99
CA ALA A 269 -9.43 -16.90 -12.41
C ALA A 269 -10.86 -16.45 -12.79
N GLY A 270 -11.85 -16.79 -11.97
CA GLY A 270 -13.26 -16.58 -12.32
C GLY A 270 -14.04 -15.69 -11.35
N GLY A 271 -13.45 -15.22 -10.27
CA GLY A 271 -14.13 -14.36 -9.30
C GLY A 271 -15.19 -15.03 -8.44
N GLN A 272 -15.29 -16.39 -8.46
CA GLN A 272 -16.27 -17.11 -7.66
C GLN A 272 -15.90 -17.06 -6.18
N LEU A 273 -16.89 -16.83 -5.32
CA LEU A 273 -16.73 -16.87 -3.87
C LEU A 273 -16.29 -18.27 -3.42
N ARG A 274 -15.16 -18.35 -2.73
CA ARG A 274 -14.66 -19.58 -2.11
C ARG A 274 -15.12 -19.66 -0.65
N TRP A 275 -14.89 -18.60 0.09
CA TRP A 275 -15.39 -18.45 1.46
C TRP A 275 -15.46 -16.98 1.85
N LYS A 276 -16.21 -16.67 2.89
CA LYS A 276 -16.21 -15.40 3.59
C LYS A 276 -16.32 -15.60 5.08
N LEU A 277 -15.68 -14.71 5.84
CA LEU A 277 -15.80 -14.66 7.29
C LEU A 277 -16.39 -13.31 7.68
N ALA A 278 -17.44 -13.33 8.50
CA ALA A 278 -17.96 -12.13 9.14
C ALA A 278 -17.20 -11.86 10.44
N THR A 279 -16.81 -10.60 10.64
CA THR A 279 -16.15 -10.08 11.85
C THR A 279 -17.09 -9.13 12.58
N GLY A 280 -16.70 -8.66 13.77
CA GLY A 280 -17.51 -7.71 14.55
C GLY A 280 -17.44 -6.26 14.04
N GLY A 281 -16.54 -5.93 13.11
CA GLY A 281 -16.36 -4.59 12.56
C GLY A 281 -15.89 -4.59 11.12
N GLU A 282 -15.82 -3.42 10.51
CA GLU A 282 -15.36 -3.25 9.14
C GLU A 282 -13.91 -3.72 8.97
N ILE A 283 -13.59 -4.28 7.80
CA ILE A 283 -12.22 -4.60 7.37
C ILE A 283 -11.86 -3.63 6.25
N THR A 284 -11.21 -2.54 6.61
CA THR A 284 -10.83 -1.46 5.68
C THR A 284 -9.36 -1.48 5.28
N GLY A 285 -8.54 -2.24 6.01
CA GLY A 285 -7.13 -2.42 5.68
C GLY A 285 -6.89 -3.55 4.68
N THR A 286 -5.72 -3.52 4.05
CA THR A 286 -5.25 -4.59 3.16
C THR A 286 -4.91 -5.83 3.99
N PRO A 287 -5.47 -7.01 3.67
CA PRO A 287 -5.05 -8.27 4.29
C PRO A 287 -3.59 -8.60 3.98
N VAL A 288 -2.97 -9.42 4.80
CA VAL A 288 -1.61 -9.92 4.57
C VAL A 288 -1.65 -11.43 4.48
N VAL A 289 -0.94 -12.01 3.51
CA VAL A 289 -0.80 -13.47 3.39
C VAL A 289 0.64 -13.87 3.67
N HIS A 290 0.82 -14.80 4.60
CA HIS A 290 2.10 -15.42 4.86
C HIS A 290 1.93 -16.94 4.92
N GLY A 291 2.67 -17.67 4.07
CA GLY A 291 2.46 -19.11 3.90
C GLY A 291 1.03 -19.41 3.45
N ASN A 292 0.33 -20.23 4.22
CA ASN A 292 -1.08 -20.58 3.98
C ASN A 292 -2.05 -19.83 4.92
N VAL A 293 -1.63 -18.73 5.54
CA VAL A 293 -2.44 -17.96 6.49
C VAL A 293 -2.71 -16.57 5.96
N VAL A 294 -3.99 -16.18 5.99
CA VAL A 294 -4.44 -14.81 5.72
C VAL A 294 -4.66 -14.10 7.05
N TYR A 295 -4.06 -12.95 7.21
CA TYR A 295 -4.23 -12.06 8.35
C TYR A 295 -5.06 -10.85 7.94
N ALA A 296 -6.06 -10.52 8.73
CA ALA A 296 -6.89 -9.32 8.54
C ALA A 296 -7.15 -8.62 9.86
N CYS A 297 -7.04 -7.29 9.85
CA CYS A 297 -7.40 -6.44 10.99
C CYS A 297 -8.82 -5.93 10.81
N SER A 298 -9.64 -6.06 11.84
CA SER A 298 -11.00 -5.55 11.88
C SER A 298 -11.14 -4.37 12.86
N LYS A 299 -12.07 -3.46 12.59
CA LYS A 299 -12.42 -2.36 13.50
C LYS A 299 -13.04 -2.83 14.82
N ASP A 300 -13.33 -4.13 14.98
CA ASP A 300 -13.66 -4.74 16.28
C ASP A 300 -12.46 -4.92 17.21
N ARG A 301 -11.27 -4.42 16.81
CA ARG A 301 -9.99 -4.48 17.52
C ARG A 301 -9.34 -5.87 17.53
N CYS A 302 -9.77 -6.75 16.64
CA CYS A 302 -9.23 -8.10 16.51
C CYS A 302 -8.37 -8.26 15.26
N VAL A 303 -7.32 -9.07 15.37
CA VAL A 303 -6.58 -9.62 14.24
C VAL A 303 -7.05 -11.05 14.01
N TYR A 304 -7.49 -11.32 12.80
CA TYR A 304 -7.93 -12.64 12.37
C TYR A 304 -6.83 -13.33 11.58
N ALA A 305 -6.53 -14.57 11.95
CA ALA A 305 -5.58 -15.42 11.26
C ALA A 305 -6.30 -16.66 10.75
N LEU A 306 -6.43 -16.83 9.45
CA LEU A 306 -7.26 -17.84 8.80
C LEU A 306 -6.46 -18.67 7.82
N ASP A 307 -6.77 -19.96 7.74
CA ASP A 307 -6.29 -20.79 6.64
C ASP A 307 -6.78 -20.21 5.29
N ALA A 308 -5.85 -19.86 4.42
CA ALA A 308 -6.15 -19.17 3.16
C ALA A 308 -7.03 -20.01 2.21
N VAL A 309 -7.04 -21.33 2.37
CA VAL A 309 -7.82 -22.26 1.54
C VAL A 309 -9.21 -22.48 2.10
N LYS A 310 -9.31 -22.72 3.41
CA LYS A 310 -10.53 -23.17 4.09
C LYS A 310 -11.32 -22.04 4.75
N GLY A 311 -10.68 -20.88 5.00
CA GLY A 311 -11.29 -19.79 5.76
C GLY A 311 -11.52 -20.11 7.25
N THR A 312 -10.92 -21.18 7.75
CA THR A 312 -11.01 -21.57 9.16
C THR A 312 -9.82 -21.02 9.94
N GLY A 313 -10.03 -20.59 11.16
CA GLY A 313 -8.99 -20.05 12.02
C GLY A 313 -9.30 -20.23 13.49
N THR A 314 -8.36 -19.88 14.34
CA THR A 314 -8.58 -19.76 15.78
C THR A 314 -9.40 -18.52 16.08
N ALA A 315 -10.32 -18.63 17.05
CA ALA A 315 -11.08 -17.47 17.51
C ALA A 315 -10.11 -16.31 17.90
N PRO A 316 -10.45 -15.05 17.53
CA PRO A 316 -9.61 -13.93 17.88
C PRO A 316 -9.42 -13.87 19.40
N ARG A 317 -8.20 -13.60 19.83
CA ARG A 317 -7.94 -13.24 21.22
C ARG A 317 -8.09 -11.73 21.35
N PRO A 318 -8.91 -11.27 22.32
CA PRO A 318 -9.12 -9.85 22.56
C PRO A 318 -7.85 -9.12 23.03
#